data_1215fe5669d57b65e268fe0dedaaa62f
#
_entry.id   1215fe5669d57b65e268fe0dedaaa62f
#
_cell.length_a   1.000
_cell.length_b   1.000
_cell.length_c   1.000
_cell.angle_alpha   90.00
_cell.angle_beta   90.00
_cell.angle_gamma   90.00
#
_symmetry.space_group_name_H-M   'P 1'
#
loop_
_entity.id
_entity.type
_entity.pdbx_description
1 polymer ?
#
loop_
_entity_poly.entity_id
_entity_poly.type
_entity_poly.pdbx_seq_one_letter_code
_entity_poly.pdbx_strand_id
1 'polypeptide(L)'
;GAFALHGQSKVFGAPGLALAIYFCSDKENRKKMAALLIPVTLTSILVGITEPLEFTFLFISPFLFFVHSILAASLSTALFEIGGVSGNFGAGLIQFITQNWIFDLKNHASVVIANIIIGLIFTGIWFLVFRFLILKFNISTPGRGGAQTKLYRKSDYKEKEKNKKSGFEEQVK
;
A
#
# COMPACT_ATOMS: atom_id res chain seq x y z
N GLY A 1 7.39 19.40 -8.76
CA GLY A 1 8.68 18.72 -8.76
C GLY A 1 8.57 17.22 -8.43
N ALA A 2 9.65 16.47 -8.65
CA ALA A 2 9.71 15.02 -8.43
C ALA A 2 9.27 14.59 -7.01
N PHE A 3 9.54 15.42 -6.02
CA PHE A 3 9.15 15.16 -4.61
C PHE A 3 7.64 15.16 -4.35
N ALA A 4 6.83 15.65 -5.27
CA ALA A 4 5.38 15.68 -5.12
C ALA A 4 4.68 14.45 -5.68
N LEU A 5 5.41 13.45 -6.21
CA LEU A 5 4.84 12.23 -6.82
C LEU A 5 4.52 11.11 -5.82
N HIS A 6 4.66 11.35 -4.53
CA HIS A 6 4.42 10.34 -3.48
C HIS A 6 2.99 9.79 -3.44
N GLY A 7 2.01 10.51 -3.97
CA GLY A 7 0.62 10.03 -4.10
C GLY A 7 0.43 8.88 -5.08
N GLN A 8 1.36 8.65 -5.98
CA GLN A 8 1.28 7.59 -6.99
C GLN A 8 1.27 6.19 -6.38
N SER A 9 2.05 5.96 -5.31
CA SER A 9 2.05 4.68 -4.60
C SER A 9 0.71 4.35 -3.93
N LYS A 10 -0.07 5.37 -3.57
CA LYS A 10 -1.40 5.22 -2.98
C LYS A 10 -2.43 4.72 -3.99
N VAL A 11 -2.29 5.15 -5.24
CA VAL A 11 -3.20 4.75 -6.34
C VAL A 11 -2.78 3.42 -6.95
N PHE A 12 -1.50 3.23 -7.22
CA PHE A 12 -0.99 2.07 -7.95
C PHE A 12 -0.37 1.00 -7.05
N GLY A 13 0.25 1.38 -5.93
CA GLY A 13 0.86 0.43 -5.00
C GLY A 13 -0.16 -0.28 -4.11
N ALA A 14 -1.14 0.44 -3.59
CA ALA A 14 -2.14 -0.13 -2.68
C ALA A 14 -2.93 -1.31 -3.28
N PRO A 15 -3.44 -1.26 -4.53
CA PRO A 15 -4.11 -2.41 -5.11
C PRO A 15 -3.18 -3.62 -5.30
N GLY A 16 -1.93 -3.43 -5.71
CA GLY A 16 -0.96 -4.51 -5.84
C GLY A 16 -0.67 -5.19 -4.50
N LEU A 17 -0.50 -4.40 -3.45
CA LEU A 17 -0.31 -4.87 -2.08
C LEU A 17 -1.54 -5.63 -1.56
N ALA A 18 -2.74 -5.07 -1.73
CA ALA A 18 -3.98 -5.70 -1.28
C ALA A 18 -4.22 -7.04 -1.98
N LEU A 19 -3.95 -7.11 -3.29
CA LEU A 19 -4.01 -8.36 -4.04
C LEU A 19 -3.01 -9.39 -3.51
N ALA A 20 -1.78 -9.00 -3.19
CA ALA A 20 -0.79 -9.90 -2.63
C ALA A 20 -1.25 -10.49 -1.29
N ILE A 21 -1.77 -9.68 -0.38
CA ILE A 21 -2.31 -10.14 0.90
C ILE A 21 -3.50 -11.08 0.68
N TYR A 22 -4.43 -10.70 -0.20
CA TYR A 22 -5.59 -11.52 -0.52
C TYR A 22 -5.22 -12.90 -1.05
N PHE A 23 -4.33 -12.98 -2.03
CA PHE A 23 -3.92 -14.25 -2.62
C PHE A 23 -3.04 -15.10 -1.70
N CYS A 24 -2.36 -14.48 -0.73
CA CYS A 24 -1.59 -15.18 0.29
C CYS A 24 -2.44 -15.64 1.47
N SER A 25 -3.67 -15.16 1.63
CA SER A 25 -4.58 -15.58 2.70
C SER A 25 -5.11 -17.01 2.47
N ASP A 26 -5.43 -17.69 3.56
CA ASP A 26 -6.02 -19.02 3.53
C ASP A 26 -7.37 -19.01 2.82
N LYS A 27 -7.69 -20.04 2.05
CA LYS A 27 -8.90 -20.10 1.22
C LYS A 27 -10.19 -19.80 1.99
N GLU A 28 -10.27 -20.29 3.23
CA GLU A 28 -11.40 -20.09 4.14
C GLU A 28 -11.58 -18.62 4.55
N ASN A 29 -10.49 -17.88 4.62
CA ASN A 29 -10.47 -16.48 5.04
C ASN A 29 -10.62 -15.48 3.89
N ARG A 30 -10.49 -15.91 2.64
CA ARG A 30 -10.50 -15.01 1.47
C ARG A 30 -11.73 -14.11 1.38
N LYS A 31 -12.93 -14.66 1.69
CA LYS A 31 -14.16 -13.88 1.67
C LYS A 31 -14.15 -12.74 2.68
N LYS A 32 -13.68 -13.02 3.90
CA LYS A 32 -13.49 -12.02 4.95
C LYS A 32 -12.41 -11.01 4.59
N MET A 33 -11.29 -11.48 4.02
CA MET A 33 -10.20 -10.61 3.57
C MET A 33 -10.65 -9.69 2.43
N ALA A 34 -11.40 -10.16 1.45
CA ALA A 34 -11.97 -9.31 0.41
C ALA A 34 -12.84 -8.19 1.00
N ALA A 35 -13.72 -8.53 1.94
CA ALA A 35 -14.59 -7.56 2.62
C ALA A 35 -13.81 -6.48 3.39
N LEU A 36 -12.61 -6.79 3.90
CA LEU A 36 -11.74 -5.84 4.59
C LEU A 36 -10.86 -5.04 3.62
N LEU A 37 -10.28 -5.70 2.62
CA LEU A 37 -9.31 -5.08 1.72
C LEU A 37 -9.95 -4.17 0.67
N ILE A 38 -11.13 -4.53 0.14
CA ILE A 38 -11.79 -3.74 -0.91
C ILE A 38 -12.05 -2.30 -0.46
N PRO A 39 -12.76 -2.02 0.65
CA PRO A 39 -13.06 -0.65 1.05
C PRO A 39 -11.79 0.14 1.37
N VAL A 40 -10.79 -0.46 2.00
CA VAL A 40 -9.53 0.20 2.35
C VAL A 40 -8.71 0.53 1.10
N THR A 41 -8.66 -0.40 0.14
CA THR A 41 -7.96 -0.17 -1.13
C THR A 41 -8.66 0.91 -1.95
N LEU A 42 -10.00 0.90 -2.02
CA LEU A 42 -10.77 1.96 -2.68
C LEU A 42 -10.54 3.32 -2.04
N THR A 43 -10.49 3.39 -0.72
CA THR A 43 -10.20 4.64 0.01
C THR A 43 -8.79 5.14 -0.30
N SER A 44 -7.81 4.23 -0.37
CA SER A 44 -6.45 4.56 -0.79
C SER A 44 -6.40 5.11 -2.22
N ILE A 45 -7.03 4.41 -3.16
CA ILE A 45 -7.07 4.82 -4.57
C ILE A 45 -7.77 6.17 -4.74
N LEU A 46 -8.96 6.34 -4.18
CA LEU A 46 -9.79 7.51 -4.44
C LEU A 46 -9.31 8.75 -3.70
N VAL A 47 -9.00 8.60 -2.41
CA VAL A 47 -8.73 9.74 -1.49
C VAL A 47 -7.28 9.79 -1.03
N GLY A 48 -6.52 8.71 -1.18
CA GLY A 48 -5.11 8.64 -0.78
C GLY A 48 -4.90 8.33 0.72
N ILE A 49 -5.88 7.75 1.40
CA ILE A 49 -5.77 7.31 2.79
C ILE A 49 -5.26 5.88 2.82
N THR A 50 -4.00 5.68 3.17
CA THR A 50 -3.30 4.38 3.12
C THR A 50 -3.04 3.76 4.49
N GLU A 51 -3.19 4.53 5.58
CA GLU A 51 -2.80 4.12 6.93
C GLU A 51 -3.35 2.74 7.34
N PRO A 52 -4.64 2.39 7.12
CA PRO A 52 -5.13 1.08 7.55
C PRO A 52 -4.43 -0.08 6.84
N LEU A 53 -4.02 0.12 5.60
CA LEU A 53 -3.28 -0.88 4.82
C LEU A 53 -1.81 -0.91 5.22
N GLU A 54 -1.16 0.25 5.27
CA GLU A 54 0.26 0.39 5.60
C GLU A 54 0.57 -0.06 7.03
N PHE A 55 -0.24 0.31 8.01
CA PHE A 55 -0.06 -0.16 9.38
C PHE A 55 -0.19 -1.67 9.51
N THR A 56 -1.04 -2.29 8.68
CA THR A 56 -1.21 -3.74 8.69
C THR A 56 0.12 -4.45 8.41
N PHE A 57 0.85 -4.05 7.37
CA PHE A 57 2.13 -4.71 7.08
C PHE A 57 3.31 -4.11 7.85
N LEU A 58 3.28 -2.83 8.22
CA LEU A 58 4.31 -2.24 9.08
C LEU A 58 4.42 -2.96 10.43
N PHE A 59 3.27 -3.24 11.07
CA PHE A 59 3.26 -3.89 12.39
C PHE A 59 3.48 -5.40 12.33
N ILE A 60 3.22 -6.03 11.20
CA ILE A 60 3.51 -7.45 10.99
C ILE A 60 4.97 -7.64 10.62
N SER A 61 5.49 -6.83 9.74
CA SER A 61 6.85 -6.93 9.23
C SER A 61 7.37 -5.55 8.76
N PRO A 62 8.19 -4.87 9.57
CA PRO A 62 8.86 -3.63 9.17
C PRO A 62 9.67 -3.78 7.89
N PHE A 63 10.16 -4.99 7.59
CA PHE A 63 10.87 -5.29 6.35
C PHE A 63 9.96 -5.10 5.13
N LEU A 64 8.70 -5.53 5.18
CA LEU A 64 7.74 -5.29 4.09
C LEU A 64 7.50 -3.80 3.88
N PHE A 65 7.45 -3.02 4.96
CA PHE A 65 7.31 -1.57 4.86
C PHE A 65 8.54 -0.92 4.21
N PHE A 66 9.73 -1.38 4.54
CA PHE A 66 10.96 -0.92 3.89
C PHE A 66 10.95 -1.21 2.37
N VAL A 67 10.56 -2.42 1.98
CA VAL A 67 10.42 -2.78 0.55
C VAL A 67 9.34 -1.91 -0.13
N HIS A 68 8.22 -1.66 0.54
CA HIS A 68 7.18 -0.75 0.02
C HIS A 68 7.73 0.65 -0.25
N SER A 69 8.53 1.19 0.66
CA SER A 69 9.14 2.52 0.52
C SER A 69 10.10 2.59 -0.67
N ILE A 70 10.90 1.54 -0.90
CA ILE A 70 11.78 1.44 -2.08
C ILE A 70 10.95 1.41 -3.37
N LEU A 71 9.90 0.59 -3.43
CA LEU A 71 9.04 0.53 -4.60
C LEU A 71 8.32 1.86 -4.86
N ALA A 72 7.88 2.56 -3.82
CA ALA A 72 7.25 3.87 -3.94
C ALA A 72 8.22 4.93 -4.49
N ALA A 73 9.47 4.94 -4.01
CA ALA A 73 10.52 5.80 -4.53
C ALA A 73 10.84 5.47 -6.00
N SER A 74 10.96 4.18 -6.33
CA SER A 74 11.22 3.72 -7.69
C SER A 74 10.10 4.10 -8.66
N LEU A 75 8.84 3.97 -8.25
CA LEU A 75 7.70 4.43 -9.06
C LEU A 75 7.77 5.93 -9.31
N SER A 76 8.01 6.74 -8.28
CA SER A 76 8.11 8.19 -8.42
C SER A 76 9.23 8.60 -9.36
N THR A 77 10.39 7.94 -9.27
CA THR A 77 11.53 8.16 -10.17
C THR A 77 11.20 7.75 -11.60
N ALA A 78 10.61 6.57 -11.79
CA ALA A 78 10.24 6.08 -13.13
C ALA A 78 9.22 7.00 -13.81
N LEU A 79 8.24 7.50 -13.07
CA LEU A 79 7.24 8.44 -13.58
C LEU A 79 7.86 9.78 -13.98
N PHE A 80 8.80 10.28 -13.20
CA PHE A 80 9.48 11.55 -13.51
C PHE A 80 10.41 11.41 -14.71
N GLU A 81 11.29 10.40 -14.69
CA GLU A 81 12.37 10.26 -15.69
C GLU A 81 11.87 9.67 -17.02
N ILE A 82 11.01 8.65 -16.97
CA ILE A 82 10.54 7.91 -18.16
C ILE A 82 9.23 8.50 -18.66
N GLY A 83 8.28 8.74 -17.75
CA GLY A 83 6.95 9.21 -18.11
C GLY A 83 6.84 10.71 -18.31
N GLY A 84 7.84 11.50 -17.91
CA GLY A 84 7.77 12.96 -17.90
C GLY A 84 6.68 13.51 -16.98
N VAL A 85 6.20 12.71 -16.03
CA VAL A 85 5.13 13.09 -15.11
C VAL A 85 5.69 14.02 -14.04
N SER A 86 5.09 15.19 -13.93
CA SER A 86 5.43 16.17 -12.89
C SER A 86 4.16 16.76 -12.30
N GLY A 87 4.25 17.37 -11.13
CA GLY A 87 3.12 18.02 -10.49
C GLY A 87 2.96 17.65 -9.02
N ASN A 88 1.84 18.03 -8.44
CA ASN A 88 1.52 17.74 -7.05
C ASN A 88 0.49 16.61 -6.96
N PHE A 89 0.95 15.40 -6.59
CA PHE A 89 0.13 14.21 -6.47
C PHE A 89 0.15 13.66 -5.04
N GLY A 90 -0.22 14.50 -4.08
CA GLY A 90 -0.20 14.14 -2.66
C GLY A 90 -1.37 13.29 -2.20
N ALA A 91 -2.51 13.35 -2.88
CA ALA A 91 -3.73 12.61 -2.56
C ALA A 91 -4.01 11.46 -3.55
N GLY A 92 -5.26 11.03 -3.65
CA GLY A 92 -5.64 9.91 -4.51
C GLY A 92 -6.07 10.31 -5.91
N LEU A 93 -6.74 9.36 -6.57
CA LEU A 93 -7.19 9.47 -7.97
C LEU A 93 -8.08 10.69 -8.23
N ILE A 94 -8.92 11.07 -7.25
CA ILE A 94 -9.78 12.25 -7.38
C ILE A 94 -8.92 13.50 -7.62
N GLN A 95 -7.83 13.67 -6.87
CA GLN A 95 -6.91 14.78 -7.05
C GLN A 95 -6.19 14.70 -8.42
N PHE A 96 -5.77 13.50 -8.84
CA PHE A 96 -5.13 13.32 -10.14
C PHE A 96 -6.04 13.77 -11.29
N ILE A 97 -7.29 13.35 -11.25
CA ILE A 97 -8.27 13.70 -12.28
C ILE A 97 -8.51 15.21 -12.27
N THR A 98 -8.82 15.78 -11.11
CA THR A 98 -9.28 17.18 -11.01
C THR A 98 -8.18 18.21 -11.20
N GLN A 99 -6.97 17.93 -10.75
CA GLN A 99 -5.87 18.91 -10.75
C GLN A 99 -4.87 18.72 -11.90
N ASN A 100 -4.81 17.51 -12.48
CA ASN A 100 -3.81 17.21 -13.51
C ASN A 100 -4.45 16.66 -14.78
N TRP A 101 -5.12 15.50 -14.74
CA TRP A 101 -5.54 14.84 -15.97
C TRP A 101 -6.53 15.66 -16.80
N ILE A 102 -7.48 16.36 -16.20
CA ILE A 102 -8.45 17.20 -16.93
C ILE A 102 -7.72 18.30 -17.72
N PHE A 103 -6.68 18.88 -17.14
CA PHE A 103 -5.92 19.95 -17.79
C PHE A 103 -4.88 19.42 -18.77
N ASP A 104 -4.22 18.30 -18.45
CA ASP A 104 -3.13 17.73 -19.22
C ASP A 104 -3.63 16.91 -20.42
N LEU A 105 -4.81 16.26 -20.32
CA LEU A 105 -5.34 15.43 -21.42
C LEU A 105 -5.45 16.21 -22.75
N LYS A 106 -5.75 17.48 -22.70
CA LYS A 106 -5.91 18.29 -23.91
C LYS A 106 -4.58 18.58 -24.62
N ASN A 107 -3.50 18.79 -23.85
CA ASN A 107 -2.22 19.27 -24.38
C ASN A 107 -1.09 18.24 -24.20
N HIS A 108 -1.18 17.35 -23.24
CA HIS A 108 -0.15 16.39 -22.82
C HIS A 108 -0.70 14.99 -22.58
N ALA A 109 -1.59 14.50 -23.45
CA ALA A 109 -2.23 13.19 -23.34
C ALA A 109 -1.22 12.04 -23.18
N SER A 110 -0.06 12.13 -23.83
CA SER A 110 1.03 11.15 -23.72
C SER A 110 1.56 11.00 -22.29
N VAL A 111 1.64 12.10 -21.54
CA VAL A 111 2.08 12.09 -20.12
C VAL A 111 1.06 11.38 -19.24
N VAL A 112 -0.24 11.63 -19.46
CA VAL A 112 -1.30 10.96 -18.71
C VAL A 112 -1.33 9.46 -19.01
N ILE A 113 -1.18 9.08 -20.28
CA ILE A 113 -1.12 7.68 -20.71
C ILE A 113 0.11 6.99 -20.10
N ALA A 114 1.29 7.64 -20.16
CA ALA A 114 2.51 7.14 -19.54
C ALA A 114 2.34 6.92 -18.03
N ASN A 115 1.71 7.89 -17.33
CA ASN A 115 1.40 7.77 -15.90
C ASN A 115 0.57 6.50 -15.59
N ILE A 116 -0.49 6.25 -16.36
CA ILE A 116 -1.35 5.08 -16.17
C ILE A 116 -0.60 3.78 -16.46
N ILE A 117 0.13 3.72 -17.59
CA ILE A 117 0.84 2.50 -18.00
C ILE A 117 1.93 2.14 -16.99
N ILE A 118 2.80 3.10 -16.64
CA ILE A 118 3.86 2.88 -15.66
C ILE A 118 3.27 2.50 -14.29
N GLY A 119 2.21 3.18 -13.87
CA GLY A 119 1.51 2.88 -12.64
C GLY A 119 0.97 1.44 -12.59
N LEU A 120 0.32 0.98 -13.66
CA LEU A 120 -0.21 -0.40 -13.76
C LEU A 120 0.91 -1.45 -13.77
N ILE A 121 2.05 -1.18 -14.44
CA ILE A 121 3.22 -2.05 -14.39
C ILE A 121 3.71 -2.18 -12.94
N PHE A 122 3.82 -1.06 -12.23
CA PHE A 122 4.23 -1.08 -10.83
C PHE A 122 3.21 -1.76 -9.92
N THR A 123 1.90 -1.67 -10.19
CA THR A 123 0.89 -2.48 -9.48
C THR A 123 1.20 -3.97 -9.57
N GLY A 124 1.55 -4.45 -10.76
CA GLY A 124 2.00 -5.83 -10.96
C GLY A 124 3.29 -6.16 -10.21
N ILE A 125 4.27 -5.25 -10.20
CA ILE A 125 5.53 -5.40 -9.45
C ILE A 125 5.25 -5.50 -7.95
N TRP A 126 4.41 -4.61 -7.37
CA TRP A 126 3.98 -4.70 -5.97
C TRP A 126 3.35 -6.04 -5.64
N PHE A 127 2.42 -6.50 -6.49
CA PHE A 127 1.77 -7.79 -6.29
C PHE A 127 2.78 -8.94 -6.27
N LEU A 128 3.68 -9.01 -7.25
CA LEU A 128 4.65 -10.10 -7.38
C LEU A 128 5.68 -10.08 -6.24
N VAL A 129 6.25 -8.92 -5.95
CA VAL A 129 7.27 -8.76 -4.91
C VAL A 129 6.69 -9.10 -3.53
N PHE A 130 5.54 -8.53 -3.18
CA PHE A 130 4.92 -8.79 -1.87
C PHE A 130 4.46 -10.24 -1.74
N ARG A 131 3.85 -10.81 -2.77
CA ARG A 131 3.49 -12.23 -2.76
C ARG A 131 4.71 -13.12 -2.57
N PHE A 132 5.79 -12.86 -3.29
CA PHE A 132 7.04 -13.60 -3.16
C PHE A 132 7.61 -13.50 -1.75
N LEU A 133 7.70 -12.30 -1.19
CA LEU A 133 8.24 -12.08 0.16
C LEU A 133 7.37 -12.73 1.25
N ILE A 134 6.05 -12.58 1.17
CA ILE A 134 5.11 -13.18 2.13
C ILE A 134 5.26 -14.70 2.12
N LEU A 135 5.35 -15.32 0.96
CA LEU A 135 5.50 -16.77 0.82
C LEU A 135 6.88 -17.25 1.23
N LYS A 136 7.95 -16.59 0.77
CA LYS A 136 9.34 -16.99 1.05
C LYS A 136 9.70 -16.89 2.52
N PHE A 137 9.30 -15.81 3.18
CA PHE A 137 9.59 -15.58 4.61
C PHE A 137 8.48 -16.06 5.54
N ASN A 138 7.46 -16.74 5.00
CA ASN A 138 6.30 -17.25 5.73
C ASN A 138 5.67 -16.20 6.66
N ILE A 139 5.49 -14.98 6.16
CA ILE A 139 4.98 -13.86 6.96
C ILE A 139 3.49 -14.08 7.25
N SER A 140 3.11 -14.01 8.53
CA SER A 140 1.73 -14.18 9.00
C SER A 140 0.90 -12.92 8.71
N THR A 141 0.58 -12.67 7.44
CA THR A 141 -0.33 -11.58 7.05
C THR A 141 -1.76 -11.89 7.48
N PRO A 142 -2.66 -10.88 7.57
CA PRO A 142 -4.04 -11.10 7.97
C PRO A 142 -4.70 -12.22 7.16
N GLY A 143 -5.40 -13.12 7.84
CA GLY A 143 -6.08 -14.25 7.23
C GLY A 143 -5.19 -15.40 6.78
N ARG A 144 -3.89 -15.40 7.15
CA ARG A 144 -2.93 -16.46 6.84
C ARG A 144 -2.34 -17.09 8.10
N GLY A 145 -2.22 -18.44 8.11
CA GLY A 145 -1.51 -19.16 9.16
C GLY A 145 -2.09 -18.95 10.56
N GLY A 146 -3.41 -18.87 10.70
CA GLY A 146 -4.09 -18.61 11.96
C GLY A 146 -4.07 -17.15 12.42
N ALA A 147 -3.47 -16.24 11.64
CA ALA A 147 -3.50 -14.81 11.94
C ALA A 147 -4.93 -14.26 11.88
N GLN A 148 -5.25 -13.34 12.80
CA GLN A 148 -6.57 -12.73 12.83
C GLN A 148 -6.93 -12.05 11.50
N THR A 149 -8.17 -12.23 11.07
CA THR A 149 -8.71 -11.61 9.86
C THR A 149 -9.12 -10.17 10.17
N LYS A 150 -8.15 -9.32 10.55
CA LYS A 150 -8.37 -7.89 10.81
C LYS A 150 -7.21 -7.06 10.28
N LEU A 151 -7.50 -5.82 9.94
CA LEU A 151 -6.46 -4.82 9.67
C LEU A 151 -6.03 -4.16 10.98
N TYR A 152 -4.74 -3.95 11.14
CA TYR A 152 -4.19 -3.32 12.33
C TYR A 152 -4.42 -1.81 12.32
N ARG A 153 -4.75 -1.27 13.51
CA ARG A 153 -4.89 0.18 13.75
C ARG A 153 -3.78 0.63 14.72
N LYS A 154 -3.50 1.91 14.72
CA LYS A 154 -2.54 2.53 15.66
C LYS A 154 -2.90 2.27 17.13
N SER A 155 -4.19 2.14 17.45
CA SER A 155 -4.69 1.75 18.77
C SER A 155 -4.24 0.36 19.19
N ASP A 156 -4.29 -0.60 18.26
CA ASP A 156 -3.91 -1.99 18.53
C ASP A 156 -2.42 -2.12 18.87
N TYR A 157 -1.58 -1.28 18.26
CA TYR A 157 -0.15 -1.22 18.57
C TYR A 157 0.11 -0.65 19.96
N LYS A 158 -0.54 0.45 20.32
CA LYS A 158 -0.41 1.07 21.65
C LYS A 158 -0.84 0.11 22.76
N GLU A 159 -1.90 -0.66 22.53
CA GLU A 159 -2.38 -1.67 23.47
C GLU A 159 -1.38 -2.82 23.65
N LYS A 160 -0.80 -3.33 22.56
CA LYS A 160 0.27 -4.34 22.62
C LYS A 160 1.51 -3.84 23.36
N GLU A 161 1.91 -2.60 23.14
CA GLU A 161 3.06 -2.00 23.81
C GLU A 161 2.82 -1.82 25.31
N LYS A 162 1.59 -1.40 25.69
CA LYS A 162 1.19 -1.28 27.10
C LYS A 162 1.17 -2.62 27.81
N ASN A 163 0.60 -3.64 27.17
CA ASN A 163 0.55 -5.00 27.74
C ASN A 163 1.95 -5.63 27.87
N LYS A 164 2.88 -5.31 26.95
CA LYS A 164 4.27 -5.77 27.02
C LYS A 164 5.04 -5.11 28.17
N LYS A 165 4.78 -3.82 28.45
CA LYS A 165 5.39 -3.11 29.58
C LYS A 165 4.86 -3.60 30.92
N SER A 166 3.54 -3.81 31.06
CA SER A 166 2.94 -4.35 32.29
C SER A 166 3.39 -5.77 32.59
N GLY A 167 3.51 -6.64 31.59
CA GLY A 167 4.05 -8.00 31.77
C GLY A 167 5.53 -8.04 32.15
N PHE A 168 6.33 -7.04 31.74
CA PHE A 168 7.73 -6.91 32.15
C PHE A 168 7.85 -6.43 33.61
N GLU A 169 6.99 -5.50 34.03
CA GLU A 169 6.95 -5.00 35.41
C GLU A 169 6.47 -6.09 36.41
N GLU A 170 5.65 -7.04 35.96
CA GLU A 170 5.18 -8.16 36.79
C GLU A 170 6.23 -9.28 36.95
N GLN A 171 7.16 -9.42 35.99
CA GLN A 171 8.28 -10.38 36.07
C GLN A 171 9.48 -9.87 36.85
N VAL A 172 9.56 -8.57 37.15
CA VAL A 172 10.67 -7.94 37.90
C VAL A 172 10.33 -7.73 39.41
N LYS A 173 9.10 -8.04 39.81
CA LYS A 173 8.68 -8.12 41.21
C LYS A 173 8.76 -9.55 41.75
#